data_8e054e39916acaccab7a694e59688a1c
#
_entry.id   8e054e39916acaccab7a694e59688a1c
#
_cell.length_a   1.000
_cell.length_b   1.000
_cell.length_c   1.000
_cell.angle_alpha   90.00
_cell.angle_beta   90.00
_cell.angle_gamma   90.00
#
_symmetry.space_group_name_H-M   'P 1'
#
loop_
_entity.id
_entity.type
_entity.pdbx_description
1 polymer ?
#
loop_
_entity_poly.entity_id
_entity_poly.type
_entity_poly.pdbx_seq_one_letter_code
_entity_poly.pdbx_strand_id
1 'polypeptide(L)'
;MPIDASRPFIPVRIAVLTVSDSRTLAEDKSGDTLVERIATAGHVVAERVLLRDDTDDIVALLHRWCEDEGVDCVITTGGTGVTGRDVTPEALAALGGKDIPGFGELFRWQSYQTIGTSTIQSRACAVVAHGTYVFALPGSTGAVKDGWDGILVHQLDSRFRPCNFVELMPRLREG
;
A
#
# COMPACT_ATOMS: atom_id res chain seq x y z
N MET A 1 -0.39 -7.04 19.75
CA MET A 1 0.96 -7.60 19.61
C MET A 1 1.97 -6.57 20.05
N PRO A 2 3.10 -6.94 20.66
CA PRO A 2 3.92 -5.98 21.37
C PRO A 2 4.84 -5.18 20.44
N ILE A 3 4.87 -3.87 20.68
CA ILE A 3 5.93 -2.98 20.21
C ILE A 3 7.11 -3.12 21.18
N ASP A 4 8.29 -3.40 20.65
CA ASP A 4 9.53 -3.42 21.42
C ASP A 4 10.10 -1.98 21.52
N ALA A 5 9.77 -1.32 22.62
CA ALA A 5 10.18 0.08 22.87
C ALA A 5 11.70 0.26 23.06
N SER A 6 12.47 -0.83 23.21
CA SER A 6 13.94 -0.74 23.28
C SER A 6 14.60 -0.53 21.92
N ARG A 7 13.85 -0.70 20.81
CA ARG A 7 14.33 -0.55 19.45
C ARG A 7 14.06 0.86 18.92
N PRO A 8 14.94 1.39 18.06
CA PRO A 8 14.68 2.67 17.42
C PRO A 8 13.51 2.54 16.42
N PHE A 9 12.64 3.53 16.41
CA PHE A 9 11.69 3.71 15.32
C PHE A 9 12.44 4.23 14.08
N ILE A 10 12.22 3.61 12.94
CA ILE A 10 12.81 3.99 11.65
C ILE A 10 11.68 4.51 10.77
N PRO A 11 11.64 5.84 10.48
CA PRO A 11 10.65 6.38 9.56
C PRO A 11 10.79 5.78 8.16
N VAL A 12 9.66 5.43 7.55
CA VAL A 12 9.56 4.95 6.17
C VAL A 12 9.09 6.09 5.28
N ARG A 13 9.69 6.25 4.11
CA ARG A 13 9.29 7.24 3.09
C ARG A 13 8.27 6.59 2.16
N ILE A 14 7.03 7.05 2.23
CA ILE A 14 5.88 6.40 1.62
C ILE A 14 5.29 7.30 0.55
N ALA A 15 5.23 6.81 -0.70
CA ALA A 15 4.48 7.45 -1.77
C ALA A 15 3.03 6.94 -1.76
N VAL A 16 2.07 7.84 -2.03
CA VAL A 16 0.64 7.54 -2.04
C VAL A 16 0.07 7.78 -3.44
N LEU A 17 -0.53 6.74 -4.02
CA LEU A 17 -1.26 6.82 -5.29
C LEU A 17 -2.74 6.59 -5.06
N THR A 18 -3.58 7.53 -5.46
CA THR A 18 -5.01 7.31 -5.61
C THR A 18 -5.33 7.04 -7.07
N VAL A 19 -6.01 5.92 -7.34
CA VAL A 19 -6.47 5.53 -8.67
C VAL A 19 -7.98 5.73 -8.74
N SER A 20 -8.44 6.64 -9.61
CA SER A 20 -9.86 6.96 -9.76
C SER A 20 -10.17 7.73 -11.04
N ASP A 21 -11.16 7.27 -11.79
CA ASP A 21 -11.66 7.97 -12.97
C ASP A 21 -12.48 9.23 -12.65
N SER A 22 -13.03 9.33 -11.44
CA SER A 22 -14.05 10.32 -11.11
C SER A 22 -13.65 11.34 -10.06
N ARG A 23 -12.59 11.11 -9.30
CA ARG A 23 -12.18 11.98 -8.18
C ARG A 23 -11.17 13.04 -8.64
N THR A 24 -11.22 14.16 -7.94
CA THR A 24 -10.13 15.16 -7.92
C THR A 24 -9.36 15.02 -6.59
N LEU A 25 -8.17 15.62 -6.50
CA LEU A 25 -7.42 15.65 -5.24
C LEU A 25 -8.22 16.23 -4.06
N ALA A 26 -9.08 17.23 -4.34
CA ALA A 26 -9.92 17.86 -3.31
C ALA A 26 -11.03 16.93 -2.77
N GLU A 27 -11.39 15.89 -3.52
CA GLU A 27 -12.44 14.92 -3.19
C GLU A 27 -11.88 13.56 -2.74
N ASP A 28 -10.56 13.43 -2.72
CA ASP A 28 -9.86 12.17 -2.46
C ASP A 28 -9.74 11.88 -0.96
N LYS A 29 -10.86 11.53 -0.33
CA LYS A 29 -10.91 11.17 1.09
C LYS A 29 -10.07 9.95 1.45
N SER A 30 -9.91 9.00 0.54
CA SER A 30 -9.08 7.80 0.79
C SER A 30 -7.60 8.14 0.82
N GLY A 31 -7.11 8.96 -0.11
CA GLY A 31 -5.75 9.46 -0.10
C GLY A 31 -5.47 10.38 1.09
N ASP A 32 -6.41 11.29 1.45
CA ASP A 32 -6.29 12.12 2.65
C ASP A 32 -6.12 11.27 3.91
N THR A 33 -6.94 10.19 4.02
CA THR A 33 -6.87 9.27 5.16
C THR A 33 -5.51 8.56 5.24
N LEU A 34 -4.93 8.14 4.11
CA LEU A 34 -3.59 7.54 4.08
C LEU A 34 -2.52 8.54 4.53
N VAL A 35 -2.53 9.74 3.96
CA VAL A 35 -1.57 10.81 4.29
C VAL A 35 -1.61 11.14 5.79
N GLU A 36 -2.81 11.32 6.35
CA GLU A 36 -2.99 11.59 7.79
C GLU A 36 -2.40 10.46 8.64
N ARG A 37 -2.68 9.20 8.30
CA ARG A 37 -2.22 8.04 9.05
C ARG A 37 -0.72 7.84 8.97
N ILE A 38 -0.14 7.99 7.78
CA ILE A 38 1.30 7.93 7.55
C ILE A 38 2.02 8.97 8.43
N ALA A 39 1.56 10.22 8.41
CA ALA A 39 2.15 11.30 9.19
C ALA A 39 1.96 11.08 10.71
N THR A 40 0.76 10.66 11.13
CA THR A 40 0.46 10.39 12.55
C THR A 40 1.31 9.24 13.11
N ALA A 41 1.64 8.24 12.29
CA ALA A 41 2.51 7.14 12.68
C ALA A 41 4.01 7.52 12.71
N GLY A 42 4.37 8.73 12.30
CA GLY A 42 5.75 9.24 12.30
C GLY A 42 6.54 8.89 11.03
N HIS A 43 5.87 8.42 9.99
CA HIS A 43 6.47 8.19 8.67
C HIS A 43 6.46 9.47 7.82
N VAL A 44 7.13 9.44 6.68
CA VAL A 44 7.24 10.56 5.75
C VAL A 44 6.42 10.27 4.50
N VAL A 45 5.52 11.19 4.14
CA VAL A 45 4.86 11.16 2.83
C VAL A 45 5.85 11.68 1.79
N ALA A 46 6.41 10.79 0.97
CA ALA A 46 7.41 11.14 -0.04
C ALA A 46 6.76 11.90 -1.22
N GLU A 47 5.65 11.39 -1.72
CA GLU A 47 4.88 12.01 -2.80
C GLU A 47 3.42 11.56 -2.71
N ARG A 48 2.49 12.37 -3.21
CA ARG A 48 1.08 12.00 -3.39
C ARG A 48 0.63 12.35 -4.80
N VAL A 49 0.07 11.36 -5.50
CA VAL A 49 -0.44 11.51 -6.87
C VAL A 49 -1.84 10.92 -6.96
N LEU A 50 -2.67 11.47 -7.84
CA LEU A 50 -3.94 10.91 -8.27
C LEU A 50 -3.88 10.67 -9.78
N LEU A 51 -4.13 9.42 -10.20
CA LEU A 51 -4.23 9.02 -11.59
C LEU A 51 -5.61 8.44 -11.91
N ARG A 52 -5.95 8.40 -13.18
CA ARG A 52 -7.08 7.64 -13.67
C ARG A 52 -6.75 6.14 -13.73
N ASP A 53 -7.77 5.33 -13.90
CA ASP A 53 -7.64 3.88 -14.11
C ASP A 53 -7.06 3.59 -15.51
N ASP A 54 -5.78 3.93 -15.70
CA ASP A 54 -4.97 3.67 -16.88
C ASP A 54 -3.72 2.88 -16.49
N THR A 55 -3.58 1.67 -17.06
CA THR A 55 -2.51 0.74 -16.68
C THR A 55 -1.13 1.30 -16.99
N ASP A 56 -0.96 1.93 -18.16
CA ASP A 56 0.36 2.41 -18.61
C ASP A 56 0.84 3.59 -17.74
N ASP A 57 -0.05 4.52 -17.42
CA ASP A 57 0.25 5.65 -16.53
C ASP A 57 0.58 5.18 -15.11
N ILE A 58 -0.18 4.21 -14.59
CA ILE A 58 0.06 3.63 -13.25
C ILE A 58 1.42 2.91 -13.24
N VAL A 59 1.70 2.05 -14.22
CA VAL A 59 2.97 1.32 -14.32
C VAL A 59 4.15 2.29 -14.42
N ALA A 60 4.06 3.32 -15.27
CA ALA A 60 5.12 4.31 -15.43
C ALA A 60 5.42 5.05 -14.12
N LEU A 61 4.38 5.46 -13.38
CA LEU A 61 4.55 6.12 -12.08
C LEU A 61 5.15 5.17 -11.04
N LEU A 62 4.65 3.94 -10.96
CA LEU A 62 5.15 2.94 -10.00
C LEU A 62 6.63 2.59 -10.28
N HIS A 63 7.03 2.42 -11.54
CA HIS A 63 8.45 2.22 -11.90
C HIS A 63 9.31 3.40 -11.46
N ARG A 64 8.89 4.63 -11.73
CA ARG A 64 9.62 5.83 -11.29
C ARG A 64 9.83 5.82 -9.77
N TRP A 65 8.81 5.50 -9.00
CA TRP A 65 8.92 5.45 -7.54
C TRP A 65 9.75 4.27 -7.02
N CYS A 66 9.68 3.11 -7.68
CA CYS A 66 10.50 1.96 -7.31
C CYS A 66 11.99 2.16 -7.61
N GLU A 67 12.34 3.06 -8.53
CA GLU A 67 13.71 3.44 -8.86
C GLU A 67 14.22 4.65 -8.03
N ASP A 68 13.31 5.38 -7.37
CA ASP A 68 13.64 6.54 -6.55
C ASP A 68 14.15 6.10 -5.17
N GLU A 69 15.41 6.43 -4.85
CA GLU A 69 16.00 6.17 -3.53
C GLU A 69 15.28 6.94 -2.40
N GLY A 70 14.47 7.93 -2.72
CA GLY A 70 13.62 8.68 -1.80
C GLY A 70 12.31 7.97 -1.42
N VAL A 71 12.01 6.79 -2.00
CA VAL A 71 10.77 6.04 -1.76
C VAL A 71 11.10 4.63 -1.28
N ASP A 72 10.70 4.30 -0.05
CA ASP A 72 10.88 2.96 0.54
C ASP A 72 9.65 2.07 0.33
N CYS A 73 8.48 2.69 0.21
CA CYS A 73 7.19 2.01 0.13
C CYS A 73 6.19 2.83 -0.69
N VAL A 74 5.34 2.16 -1.44
CA VAL A 74 4.21 2.74 -2.15
C VAL A 74 2.92 2.13 -1.62
N ILE A 75 1.91 2.97 -1.36
CA ILE A 75 0.56 2.52 -1.03
C ILE A 75 -0.40 3.11 -2.04
N THR A 76 -1.09 2.24 -2.79
CA THR A 76 -2.13 2.66 -3.72
C THR A 76 -3.51 2.45 -3.11
N THR A 77 -4.48 3.27 -3.48
CA THR A 77 -5.90 3.11 -3.12
C THR A 77 -6.76 3.34 -4.35
N GLY A 78 -7.64 2.38 -4.64
CA GLY A 78 -8.52 2.37 -5.82
C GLY A 78 -8.09 1.40 -6.91
N GLY A 79 -8.98 1.14 -7.85
CA GLY A 79 -8.74 0.28 -9.02
C GLY A 79 -8.49 -1.21 -8.69
N THR A 80 -8.93 -1.70 -7.52
CA THR A 80 -8.71 -3.10 -7.09
C THR A 80 -9.98 -3.97 -7.12
N GLY A 81 -11.05 -3.50 -7.73
CA GLY A 81 -12.28 -4.27 -7.90
C GLY A 81 -12.19 -5.28 -9.05
N VAL A 82 -13.36 -5.74 -9.51
CA VAL A 82 -13.48 -6.79 -10.54
C VAL A 82 -14.07 -6.28 -11.86
N THR A 83 -14.25 -4.96 -11.99
CA THR A 83 -14.74 -4.38 -13.23
C THR A 83 -13.62 -4.23 -14.26
N GLY A 84 -13.97 -4.02 -15.52
CA GLY A 84 -12.98 -3.82 -16.59
C GLY A 84 -12.14 -2.54 -16.44
N ARG A 85 -12.53 -1.62 -15.55
CA ARG A 85 -11.77 -0.38 -15.24
C ARG A 85 -10.79 -0.58 -14.08
N ASP A 86 -10.98 -1.61 -13.26
CA ASP A 86 -10.09 -1.90 -12.13
C ASP A 86 -8.81 -2.57 -12.65
N VAL A 87 -7.70 -1.83 -12.70
CA VAL A 87 -6.44 -2.27 -13.32
C VAL A 87 -5.22 -2.19 -12.40
N THR A 88 -5.40 -1.78 -11.14
CA THR A 88 -4.28 -1.62 -10.21
C THR A 88 -3.52 -2.92 -9.95
N PRO A 89 -4.17 -4.09 -9.73
CA PRO A 89 -3.44 -5.35 -9.55
C PRO A 89 -2.62 -5.76 -10.78
N GLU A 90 -3.14 -5.51 -11.98
CA GLU A 90 -2.45 -5.75 -13.25
C GLU A 90 -1.21 -4.84 -13.39
N ALA A 91 -1.34 -3.58 -12.99
CA ALA A 91 -0.20 -2.66 -12.98
C ALA A 91 0.90 -3.10 -11.99
N LEU A 92 0.52 -3.59 -10.79
CA LEU A 92 1.49 -4.14 -9.85
C LEU A 92 2.19 -5.39 -10.41
N ALA A 93 1.44 -6.29 -11.05
CA ALA A 93 2.01 -7.49 -11.68
C ALA A 93 3.01 -7.14 -12.80
N ALA A 94 2.76 -6.08 -13.56
CA ALA A 94 3.64 -5.61 -14.63
C ALA A 94 5.00 -5.10 -14.12
N LEU A 95 5.16 -4.77 -12.83
CA LEU A 95 6.45 -4.41 -12.24
C LEU A 95 7.45 -5.57 -12.17
N GLY A 96 7.02 -6.82 -12.35
CA GLY A 96 7.88 -8.00 -12.39
C GLY A 96 8.55 -8.34 -11.06
N GLY A 97 7.96 -7.93 -9.95
CA GLY A 97 8.48 -8.17 -8.60
C GLY A 97 8.07 -9.52 -8.00
N LYS A 98 8.34 -9.67 -6.70
CA LYS A 98 7.89 -10.82 -5.90
C LYS A 98 6.53 -10.51 -5.28
N ASP A 99 5.55 -11.36 -5.50
CA ASP A 99 4.24 -11.25 -4.86
C ASP A 99 4.32 -11.45 -3.34
N ILE A 100 3.48 -10.70 -2.61
CA ILE A 100 3.26 -10.87 -1.18
C ILE A 100 1.79 -11.32 -0.98
N PRO A 101 1.44 -12.57 -1.28
CA PRO A 101 0.05 -13.04 -1.25
C PRO A 101 -0.60 -12.90 0.13
N GLY A 102 0.19 -13.09 1.19
CA GLY A 102 -0.27 -12.96 2.58
C GLY A 102 -0.87 -11.60 2.91
N PHE A 103 -0.46 -10.51 2.23
CA PHE A 103 -1.07 -9.20 2.42
C PHE A 103 -2.54 -9.20 2.01
N GLY A 104 -2.83 -9.64 0.78
CA GLY A 104 -4.20 -9.69 0.26
C GLY A 104 -5.08 -10.69 1.02
N GLU A 105 -4.51 -11.82 1.45
CA GLU A 105 -5.21 -12.84 2.26
C GLU A 105 -5.62 -12.26 3.60
N LEU A 106 -4.68 -11.64 4.33
CA LEU A 106 -4.93 -11.04 5.64
C LEU A 106 -5.90 -9.86 5.53
N PHE A 107 -5.76 -9.01 4.50
CA PHE A 107 -6.68 -7.91 4.25
C PHE A 107 -8.10 -8.40 4.05
N ARG A 108 -8.32 -9.40 3.20
CA ARG A 108 -9.67 -9.95 2.96
C ARG A 108 -10.24 -10.67 4.19
N TRP A 109 -9.42 -11.38 4.94
CA TRP A 109 -9.84 -12.00 6.20
C TRP A 109 -10.32 -10.96 7.22
N GLN A 110 -9.59 -9.86 7.36
CA GLN A 110 -9.96 -8.76 8.25
C GLN A 110 -11.22 -8.04 7.77
N SER A 111 -11.30 -7.70 6.48
CA SER A 111 -12.48 -7.06 5.89
C SER A 111 -13.74 -7.90 6.01
N TYR A 112 -13.61 -9.24 5.99
CA TYR A 112 -14.75 -10.15 6.20
C TYR A 112 -15.46 -9.89 7.53
N GLN A 113 -14.74 -9.47 8.57
CA GLN A 113 -15.33 -9.18 9.88
C GLN A 113 -16.27 -7.96 9.86
N THR A 114 -16.08 -7.04 8.90
CA THR A 114 -16.86 -5.80 8.79
C THR A 114 -17.87 -5.82 7.65
N ILE A 115 -17.51 -6.37 6.49
CA ILE A 115 -18.36 -6.35 5.29
C ILE A 115 -18.80 -7.74 4.80
N GLY A 116 -18.47 -8.80 5.54
CA GLY A 116 -18.86 -10.18 5.21
C GLY A 116 -18.35 -10.62 3.85
N THR A 117 -19.18 -11.35 3.11
CA THR A 117 -18.79 -11.91 1.80
C THR A 117 -18.53 -10.87 0.71
N SER A 118 -18.88 -9.60 0.91
CA SER A 118 -18.55 -8.53 -0.04
C SER A 118 -17.04 -8.37 -0.26
N THR A 119 -16.22 -8.83 0.70
CA THR A 119 -14.76 -8.82 0.59
C THR A 119 -14.22 -9.65 -0.58
N ILE A 120 -15.00 -10.61 -1.11
CA ILE A 120 -14.60 -11.45 -2.27
C ILE A 120 -14.35 -10.62 -3.54
N GLN A 121 -14.92 -9.42 -3.62
CA GLN A 121 -14.73 -8.52 -4.76
C GLN A 121 -13.40 -7.74 -4.68
N SER A 122 -12.71 -7.80 -3.54
CA SER A 122 -11.43 -7.11 -3.35
C SER A 122 -10.27 -7.92 -3.90
N ARG A 123 -9.52 -7.32 -4.83
CA ARG A 123 -8.25 -7.84 -5.33
C ARG A 123 -7.05 -7.12 -4.69
N ALA A 124 -7.20 -6.70 -3.43
CA ALA A 124 -6.08 -6.16 -2.67
C ALA A 124 -4.88 -7.10 -2.72
N CYS A 125 -3.71 -6.56 -3.06
CA CYS A 125 -2.47 -7.32 -3.29
C CYS A 125 -1.24 -6.49 -2.93
N ALA A 126 -0.09 -7.13 -2.90
CA ALA A 126 1.18 -6.44 -2.71
C ALA A 126 2.32 -7.16 -3.42
N VAL A 127 3.35 -6.39 -3.81
CA VAL A 127 4.57 -6.90 -4.43
C VAL A 127 5.79 -6.21 -3.83
N VAL A 128 6.95 -6.85 -3.97
CA VAL A 128 8.27 -6.21 -3.83
C VAL A 128 8.85 -6.07 -5.22
N ALA A 129 9.04 -4.85 -5.68
CA ALA A 129 9.65 -4.55 -6.98
C ALA A 129 10.82 -3.58 -6.82
N HIS A 130 11.97 -3.90 -7.43
CA HIS A 130 13.19 -3.07 -7.40
C HIS A 130 13.66 -2.66 -5.98
N GLY A 131 13.30 -3.45 -4.96
CA GLY A 131 13.64 -3.16 -3.56
C GLY A 131 12.65 -2.23 -2.84
N THR A 132 11.48 -1.98 -3.43
CA THR A 132 10.41 -1.15 -2.88
C THR A 132 9.16 -2.00 -2.64
N TYR A 133 8.52 -1.84 -1.50
CA TYR A 133 7.21 -2.44 -1.25
C TYR A 133 6.11 -1.65 -1.96
N VAL A 134 5.19 -2.34 -2.64
CA VAL A 134 4.01 -1.73 -3.26
C VAL A 134 2.76 -2.47 -2.78
N PHE A 135 1.89 -1.76 -2.07
CA PHE A 135 0.62 -2.28 -1.54
C PHE A 135 -0.56 -1.66 -2.26
N ALA A 136 -1.51 -2.47 -2.68
CA ALA A 136 -2.75 -2.01 -3.32
C ALA A 136 -3.96 -2.28 -2.43
N LEU A 137 -4.66 -1.20 -2.04
CA LEU A 137 -5.87 -1.20 -1.22
C LEU A 137 -7.08 -0.77 -2.05
N PRO A 138 -8.29 -1.23 -1.70
CA PRO A 138 -9.51 -0.72 -2.31
C PRO A 138 -9.72 0.78 -2.08
N GLY A 139 -10.46 1.42 -2.99
CA GLY A 139 -10.65 2.88 -3.03
C GLY A 139 -11.59 3.47 -1.98
N SER A 140 -12.14 2.70 -1.05
CA SER A 140 -12.97 3.22 0.01
C SER A 140 -12.15 3.66 1.23
N THR A 141 -12.60 4.72 1.90
CA THR A 141 -11.98 5.18 3.15
C THR A 141 -11.99 4.10 4.24
N GLY A 142 -13.04 3.27 4.30
CA GLY A 142 -13.11 2.12 5.21
C GLY A 142 -12.02 1.10 4.94
N ALA A 143 -11.84 0.70 3.68
CA ALA A 143 -10.81 -0.26 3.29
C ALA A 143 -9.38 0.27 3.56
N VAL A 144 -9.16 1.56 3.35
CA VAL A 144 -7.88 2.21 3.69
C VAL A 144 -7.62 2.15 5.20
N LYS A 145 -8.65 2.42 6.02
CA LYS A 145 -8.55 2.28 7.48
C LYS A 145 -8.23 0.85 7.89
N ASP A 146 -8.96 -0.11 7.35
CA ASP A 146 -8.75 -1.53 7.65
C ASP A 146 -7.32 -1.97 7.27
N GLY A 147 -6.86 -1.61 6.08
CA GLY A 147 -5.52 -1.96 5.61
C GLY A 147 -4.39 -1.29 6.40
N TRP A 148 -4.55 -0.01 6.71
CA TRP A 148 -3.56 0.71 7.50
C TRP A 148 -3.59 0.30 8.98
N ASP A 149 -4.72 0.51 9.65
CA ASP A 149 -4.83 0.35 11.10
C ASP A 149 -4.66 -1.11 11.55
N GLY A 150 -5.07 -2.07 10.70
CA GLY A 150 -4.99 -3.50 11.02
C GLY A 150 -3.72 -4.20 10.54
N ILE A 151 -3.03 -3.68 9.53
CA ILE A 151 -1.89 -4.38 8.90
C ILE A 151 -0.67 -3.46 8.79
N LEU A 152 -0.76 -2.38 8.00
CA LEU A 152 0.43 -1.65 7.58
C LEU A 152 1.09 -0.86 8.71
N VAL A 153 0.33 -0.27 9.64
CA VAL A 153 0.88 0.43 10.80
C VAL A 153 1.79 -0.46 11.65
N HIS A 154 1.50 -1.76 11.69
CA HIS A 154 2.32 -2.74 12.41
C HIS A 154 3.52 -3.20 11.58
N GLN A 155 3.29 -3.52 10.32
CA GLN A 155 4.32 -4.06 9.45
C GLN A 155 5.34 -3.01 9.00
N LEU A 156 5.00 -1.74 9.02
CA LEU A 156 5.91 -0.63 8.74
C LEU A 156 6.55 -0.02 9.99
N ASP A 157 6.27 -0.54 11.19
CA ASP A 157 6.97 -0.15 12.42
C ASP A 157 8.15 -1.11 12.68
N SER A 158 9.38 -0.58 12.65
CA SER A 158 10.63 -1.32 12.91
C SER A 158 10.70 -1.97 14.28
N ARG A 159 9.82 -1.56 15.21
CA ARG A 159 9.75 -2.06 16.59
C ARG A 159 8.74 -3.19 16.75
N PHE A 160 7.90 -3.46 15.74
CA PHE A 160 6.86 -4.49 15.81
C PHE A 160 7.46 -5.90 15.81
N ARG A 161 6.90 -6.78 16.63
CA ARG A 161 7.37 -8.16 16.81
C ARG A 161 6.27 -9.20 16.49
N PRO A 162 6.64 -10.43 16.01
CA PRO A 162 8.00 -10.99 15.89
C PRO A 162 8.78 -10.51 14.68
N CYS A 163 8.14 -10.00 13.61
CA CYS A 163 8.79 -9.55 12.38
C CYS A 163 8.00 -8.40 11.76
N ASN A 164 8.67 -7.58 10.97
CA ASN A 164 8.09 -6.45 10.24
C ASN A 164 8.83 -6.24 8.91
N PHE A 165 8.20 -5.51 7.98
CA PHE A 165 8.77 -5.26 6.66
C PHE A 165 10.00 -4.34 6.71
N VAL A 166 10.09 -3.44 7.70
CA VAL A 166 11.20 -2.48 7.79
C VAL A 166 12.53 -3.20 8.02
N GLU A 167 12.55 -4.27 8.82
CA GLU A 167 13.75 -5.08 9.05
C GLU A 167 14.26 -5.78 7.78
N LEU A 168 13.40 -6.01 6.81
CA LEU A 168 13.74 -6.68 5.56
C LEU A 168 14.20 -5.69 4.48
N MET A 169 13.91 -4.39 4.59
CA MET A 169 14.23 -3.38 3.57
C MET A 169 15.69 -3.40 3.12
N PRO A 170 16.70 -3.51 4.00
CA PRO A 170 18.11 -3.55 3.58
C PRO A 170 18.45 -4.75 2.69
N ARG A 171 17.65 -5.80 2.72
CA ARG A 171 17.86 -7.06 2.03
C ARG A 171 17.00 -7.24 0.77
N LEU A 172 16.12 -6.32 0.46
CA LEU A 172 15.19 -6.48 -0.68
C LEU A 172 15.87 -6.47 -2.04
N ARG A 173 17.10 -5.95 -2.12
CA ARG A 173 17.93 -5.90 -3.33
C ARG A 173 19.00 -6.99 -3.37
N GLU A 174 19.03 -7.90 -2.39
CA GLU A 174 19.93 -9.06 -2.41
C GLU A 174 19.46 -10.06 -3.48
N GLY A 175 20.30 -10.36 -4.46
CA GLY A 175 19.98 -11.33 -5.53
C GLY A 175 21.18 -11.54 -6.45
#